data_787905b03e5508277bc9942cb638da2e
#
_entry.id   787905b03e5508277bc9942cb638da2e
#
_cell.length_a   1.000
_cell.length_b   1.000
_cell.length_c   1.000
_cell.angle_alpha   90.00
_cell.angle_beta   90.00
_cell.angle_gamma   90.00
#
_symmetry.space_group_name_H-M   'P 1'
#
loop_
_entity.id
_entity.type
_entity.pdbx_description
1 polymer ?
#
loop_
_entity_poly.entity_id
_entity_poly.type
_entity_poly.pdbx_seq_one_letter_code
_entity_poly.pdbx_strand_id
1 'polypeptide(L)'
;MLAFPSNDQLLLVEEISHRVLNQYAIAIASIGVEASCITDEDARAVLERAASRLRAQANAHRALQPPAFVGDVDLGAYLGRLCAALYDAMLCDRGVKLTLAHDQIDLAAERCWRVGLIFVELMTNSFRHGFKGGGGTIVAEVRLIGGEVHCQVADDGGSLPNPSASRGRRVIEGLARDLGGEVSWDFDTRGVTAALSFPLRFDRAAPMDPAVATARGASREAASAAGLAGA
;
A
#
# COMPACT_ATOMS: atom_id res chain seq x y z
N MET A 1 4.85 -14.43 -11.21
CA MET A 1 3.42 -14.24 -11.47
C MET A 1 2.70 -14.65 -10.20
N LEU A 2 2.36 -13.68 -9.33
CA LEU A 2 1.52 -13.95 -8.16
C LEU A 2 0.10 -14.04 -8.67
N ALA A 3 -0.42 -15.28 -8.78
CA ALA A 3 -1.82 -15.50 -9.06
C ALA A 3 -2.65 -14.82 -7.97
N PHE A 4 -3.83 -14.33 -8.33
CA PHE A 4 -4.82 -13.87 -7.36
C PHE A 4 -4.96 -14.94 -6.29
N PRO A 5 -5.01 -14.59 -4.99
CA PRO A 5 -5.30 -15.59 -3.99
C PRO A 5 -6.63 -16.25 -4.38
N SER A 6 -6.63 -17.58 -4.48
CA SER A 6 -7.84 -18.35 -4.62
C SER A 6 -8.80 -17.98 -3.49
N ASN A 7 -10.10 -18.27 -3.63
CA ASN A 7 -11.07 -18.00 -2.56
C ASN A 7 -10.59 -18.59 -1.21
N ASP A 8 -9.91 -19.73 -1.24
CA ASP A 8 -9.30 -20.37 -0.06
C ASP A 8 -8.14 -19.55 0.51
N GLN A 9 -7.35 -18.88 -0.33
CA GLN A 9 -6.26 -18.03 0.13
C GLN A 9 -6.77 -16.72 0.72
N LEU A 10 -7.85 -16.15 0.20
CA LEU A 10 -8.51 -14.97 0.78
C LEU A 10 -9.10 -15.30 2.15
N LEU A 11 -9.79 -16.45 2.27
CA LEU A 11 -10.31 -16.94 3.55
C LEU A 11 -9.20 -17.16 4.59
N LEU A 12 -8.04 -17.67 4.16
CA LEU A 12 -6.89 -17.82 5.03
C LEU A 12 -6.33 -16.49 5.50
N VAL A 13 -6.24 -15.50 4.61
CA VAL A 13 -5.80 -14.13 4.95
C VAL A 13 -6.77 -13.48 5.93
N GLU A 14 -8.07 -13.65 5.71
CA GLU A 14 -9.11 -13.16 6.60
C GLU A 14 -9.02 -13.81 7.99
N GLU A 15 -8.89 -15.13 8.07
CA GLU A 15 -8.72 -15.85 9.33
C GLU A 15 -7.46 -15.42 10.08
N ILE A 16 -6.32 -15.27 9.39
CA ILE A 16 -5.08 -14.77 9.99
C ILE A 16 -5.27 -13.35 10.53
N SER A 17 -5.95 -12.48 9.76
CA SER A 17 -6.25 -11.11 10.18
C SER A 17 -7.12 -11.08 11.42
N HIS A 18 -8.17 -11.91 11.50
CA HIS A 18 -9.01 -12.05 12.68
C HIS A 18 -8.22 -12.51 13.90
N ARG A 19 -7.35 -13.50 13.74
CA ARG A 19 -6.47 -13.97 14.83
C ARG A 19 -5.53 -12.88 15.33
N VAL A 20 -4.92 -12.14 14.43
CA VAL A 20 -4.05 -11.01 14.79
C VAL A 20 -4.82 -9.96 15.57
N LEU A 21 -6.02 -9.56 15.12
CA LEU A 21 -6.85 -8.59 15.84
C LEU A 21 -7.29 -9.09 17.22
N ASN A 22 -7.60 -10.39 17.35
CA ASN A 22 -7.91 -11.00 18.64
C ASN A 22 -6.70 -10.96 19.59
N GLN A 23 -5.47 -11.18 19.09
CA GLN A 23 -4.27 -11.07 19.90
C GLN A 23 -4.05 -9.61 20.39
N TYR A 24 -4.28 -8.61 19.53
CA TYR A 24 -4.27 -7.22 19.97
C TYR A 24 -5.31 -6.95 21.07
N ALA A 25 -6.54 -7.44 20.90
CA ALA A 25 -7.60 -7.25 21.90
C ALA A 25 -7.24 -7.86 23.26
N ILE A 26 -6.68 -9.07 23.28
CA ILE A 26 -6.22 -9.74 24.50
C ILE A 26 -5.10 -8.93 25.15
N ALA A 27 -4.09 -8.51 24.39
CA ALA A 27 -2.97 -7.73 24.92
C ALA A 27 -3.42 -6.39 25.51
N ILE A 28 -4.32 -5.68 24.84
CA ILE A 28 -4.89 -4.41 25.29
C ILE A 28 -5.68 -4.63 26.60
N ALA A 29 -6.50 -5.68 26.68
CA ALA A 29 -7.28 -6.01 27.88
C ALA A 29 -6.36 -6.34 29.05
N SER A 30 -5.31 -7.14 28.85
CA SER A 30 -4.34 -7.48 29.88
C SER A 30 -3.62 -6.24 30.43
N ILE A 31 -3.15 -5.36 29.55
CA ILE A 31 -2.51 -4.09 29.97
C ILE A 31 -3.52 -3.22 30.75
N GLY A 32 -4.79 -3.18 30.35
CA GLY A 32 -5.84 -2.42 31.03
C GLY A 32 -6.10 -2.95 32.46
N VAL A 33 -6.09 -4.27 32.65
CA VAL A 33 -6.21 -4.89 33.97
C VAL A 33 -5.02 -4.53 34.85
N GLU A 34 -3.80 -4.68 34.35
CA GLU A 34 -2.59 -4.33 35.10
C GLU A 34 -2.59 -2.84 35.46
N ALA A 35 -2.94 -1.94 34.52
CA ALA A 35 -3.02 -0.51 34.78
C ALA A 35 -4.03 -0.19 35.90
N SER A 36 -5.14 -0.92 35.99
CA SER A 36 -6.16 -0.70 37.03
C SER A 36 -5.69 -1.10 38.44
N CYS A 37 -4.70 -1.98 38.53
CA CYS A 37 -4.12 -2.45 39.83
C CYS A 37 -2.98 -1.57 40.31
N ILE A 38 -2.45 -0.66 39.48
CA ILE A 38 -1.30 0.20 39.83
C ILE A 38 -1.80 1.48 40.49
N THR A 39 -1.21 1.80 41.66
CA THR A 39 -1.51 3.03 42.41
C THR A 39 -0.63 4.20 42.00
N ASP A 40 0.55 3.94 41.44
CA ASP A 40 1.47 4.96 40.93
C ASP A 40 0.91 5.52 39.61
N GLU A 41 0.60 6.82 39.58
CA GLU A 41 0.00 7.50 38.41
C GLU A 41 0.93 7.53 37.21
N ASP A 42 2.24 7.68 37.39
CA ASP A 42 3.21 7.72 36.31
C ASP A 42 3.33 6.34 35.65
N ALA A 43 3.39 5.27 36.43
CA ALA A 43 3.42 3.91 35.93
C ALA A 43 2.12 3.55 35.22
N ARG A 44 0.97 3.93 35.79
CA ARG A 44 -0.33 3.74 35.13
C ARG A 44 -0.40 4.45 33.77
N ALA A 45 0.03 5.71 33.71
CA ALA A 45 0.05 6.48 32.47
C ALA A 45 0.96 5.85 31.39
N VAL A 46 2.07 5.20 31.78
CA VAL A 46 2.91 4.44 30.83
C VAL A 46 2.14 3.28 30.21
N LEU A 47 1.43 2.48 31.03
CA LEU A 47 0.64 1.34 30.54
C LEU A 47 -0.53 1.79 29.65
N GLU A 48 -1.21 2.86 30.02
CA GLU A 48 -2.31 3.43 29.21
C GLU A 48 -1.82 3.90 27.85
N ARG A 49 -0.65 4.55 27.79
CA ARG A 49 0.00 4.90 26.51
C ARG A 49 0.35 3.66 25.68
N ALA A 50 0.87 2.61 26.32
CA ALA A 50 1.16 1.35 25.64
C ALA A 50 -0.11 0.70 25.06
N ALA A 51 -1.20 0.64 25.83
CA ALA A 51 -2.49 0.16 25.36
C ALA A 51 -3.04 1.00 24.20
N SER A 52 -2.90 2.33 24.26
CA SER A 52 -3.31 3.24 23.18
C SER A 52 -2.55 2.98 21.89
N ARG A 53 -1.23 2.77 21.95
CA ARG A 53 -0.41 2.40 20.79
C ARG A 53 -0.83 1.07 20.18
N LEU A 54 -1.14 0.06 20.99
CA LEU A 54 -1.66 -1.23 20.48
C LEU A 54 -3.03 -1.07 19.83
N ARG A 55 -3.91 -0.21 20.34
CA ARG A 55 -5.19 0.11 19.69
C ARG A 55 -4.99 0.76 18.32
N ALA A 56 -4.07 1.72 18.23
CA ALA A 56 -3.73 2.35 16.94
C ALA A 56 -3.19 1.31 15.93
N GLN A 57 -2.31 0.41 16.36
CA GLN A 57 -1.81 -0.69 15.51
C GLN A 57 -2.95 -1.63 15.06
N ALA A 58 -3.86 -2.00 15.95
CA ALA A 58 -5.02 -2.82 15.61
C ALA A 58 -5.94 -2.11 14.59
N ASN A 59 -6.13 -0.79 14.72
CA ASN A 59 -6.93 -0.01 13.78
C ASN A 59 -6.26 0.07 12.40
N ALA A 60 -4.95 0.28 12.33
CA ALA A 60 -4.20 0.25 11.07
C ALA A 60 -4.30 -1.14 10.40
N HIS A 61 -4.17 -2.22 11.18
CA HIS A 61 -4.35 -3.58 10.67
C HIS A 61 -5.77 -3.82 10.14
N ARG A 62 -6.80 -3.32 10.84
CA ARG A 62 -8.21 -3.42 10.40
C ARG A 62 -8.46 -2.66 9.11
N ALA A 63 -7.86 -1.47 8.95
CA ALA A 63 -8.00 -0.66 7.74
C ALA A 63 -7.39 -1.34 6.49
N LEU A 64 -6.51 -2.32 6.70
CA LEU A 64 -5.85 -3.11 5.66
C LEU A 64 -6.52 -4.47 5.37
N GLN A 65 -7.62 -4.78 6.02
CA GLN A 65 -8.33 -6.01 5.70
C GLN A 65 -8.85 -5.99 4.26
N PRO A 66 -8.85 -7.16 3.58
CA PRO A 66 -9.50 -7.28 2.28
C PRO A 66 -10.96 -6.82 2.35
N PRO A 67 -11.48 -6.19 1.29
CA PRO A 67 -12.88 -5.79 1.27
C PRO A 67 -13.80 -7.02 1.28
N ALA A 68 -14.79 -7.02 2.16
CA ALA A 68 -15.79 -8.09 2.27
C ALA A 68 -16.91 -7.99 1.22
N PHE A 69 -16.87 -6.99 0.34
CA PHE A 69 -17.92 -6.73 -0.66
C PHE A 69 -17.32 -6.47 -2.05
N VAL A 70 -18.15 -6.74 -3.06
CA VAL A 70 -17.84 -6.41 -4.46
C VAL A 70 -18.55 -5.09 -4.80
N GLY A 71 -17.82 -4.09 -5.28
CA GLY A 71 -18.36 -2.78 -5.63
C GLY A 71 -17.27 -1.73 -5.75
N ASP A 72 -17.66 -0.54 -6.18
CA ASP A 72 -16.76 0.59 -6.28
C ASP A 72 -16.69 1.37 -4.95
N VAL A 73 -15.52 1.90 -4.66
CA VAL A 73 -15.19 2.70 -3.47
C VAL A 73 -14.43 3.94 -3.92
N ASP A 74 -14.69 5.06 -3.30
CA ASP A 74 -13.85 6.25 -3.47
C ASP A 74 -12.44 5.95 -2.89
N LEU A 75 -11.47 5.88 -3.80
CA LEU A 75 -10.07 5.62 -3.50
C LEU A 75 -9.50 6.68 -2.54
N GLY A 76 -9.82 7.96 -2.76
CA GLY A 76 -9.34 9.06 -1.92
C GLY A 76 -9.83 8.93 -0.49
N ALA A 77 -11.13 8.70 -0.30
CA ALA A 77 -11.72 8.49 1.01
C ALA A 77 -11.17 7.22 1.70
N TYR A 78 -10.94 6.15 0.96
CA TYR A 78 -10.31 4.93 1.48
C TYR A 78 -8.89 5.20 1.98
N LEU A 79 -8.05 5.83 1.14
CA LEU A 79 -6.67 6.15 1.50
C LEU A 79 -6.60 7.17 2.64
N GLY A 80 -7.55 8.11 2.72
CA GLY A 80 -7.64 9.05 3.83
C GLY A 80 -7.81 8.34 5.18
N ARG A 81 -8.72 7.36 5.25
CA ARG A 81 -8.90 6.55 6.47
C ARG A 81 -7.67 5.71 6.80
N LEU A 82 -7.04 5.13 5.78
CA LEU A 82 -5.83 4.33 5.94
C LEU A 82 -4.65 5.19 6.42
N CYS A 83 -4.43 6.36 5.82
CA CYS A 83 -3.38 7.30 6.20
C CYS A 83 -3.58 7.80 7.65
N ALA A 84 -4.80 8.11 8.07
CA ALA A 84 -5.10 8.49 9.45
C ALA A 84 -4.74 7.36 10.43
N ALA A 85 -5.15 6.12 10.13
CA ALA A 85 -4.84 4.97 10.99
C ALA A 85 -3.33 4.68 11.08
N LEU A 86 -2.59 4.83 9.96
CA LEU A 86 -1.13 4.68 9.92
C LEU A 86 -0.43 5.81 10.68
N TYR A 87 -0.92 7.04 10.54
CA TYR A 87 -0.40 8.19 11.29
C TYR A 87 -0.47 7.94 12.79
N ASP A 88 -1.64 7.57 13.30
CA ASP A 88 -1.86 7.27 14.72
C ASP A 88 -0.99 6.10 15.21
N ALA A 89 -0.81 5.10 14.36
CA ALA A 89 -0.04 3.90 14.72
C ALA A 89 1.48 4.11 14.73
N MET A 90 2.01 5.02 13.89
CA MET A 90 3.44 5.05 13.57
C MET A 90 4.08 6.43 13.69
N LEU A 91 3.36 7.51 13.41
CA LEU A 91 3.94 8.83 13.14
C LEU A 91 3.64 9.89 14.22
N CYS A 92 2.50 9.80 14.93
CA CYS A 92 2.01 10.84 15.82
C CYS A 92 3.03 11.24 16.91
N ASP A 93 3.78 10.27 17.45
CA ASP A 93 4.78 10.50 18.52
C ASP A 93 6.19 10.83 17.97
N ARG A 94 6.35 10.95 16.65
CA ARG A 94 7.65 11.08 15.99
C ARG A 94 7.90 12.45 15.39
N GLY A 95 6.97 13.38 15.52
CA GLY A 95 7.09 14.71 14.91
C GLY A 95 7.04 14.70 13.36
N VAL A 96 6.54 13.62 12.77
CA VAL A 96 6.36 13.50 11.31
C VAL A 96 4.98 14.01 10.95
N LYS A 97 4.89 14.89 9.95
CA LYS A 97 3.63 15.34 9.37
C LYS A 97 3.25 14.46 8.19
N LEU A 98 1.98 14.13 8.07
CA LEU A 98 1.42 13.41 6.93
C LEU A 98 0.32 14.23 6.30
N THR A 99 0.38 14.45 5.00
CA THR A 99 -0.68 15.10 4.21
C THR A 99 -1.10 14.20 3.06
N LEU A 100 -2.39 14.18 2.75
CA LEU A 100 -2.96 13.52 1.58
C LEU A 100 -3.82 14.51 0.82
N ALA A 101 -3.50 14.72 -0.45
CA ALA A 101 -4.34 15.42 -1.41
C ALA A 101 -4.88 14.41 -2.43
N HIS A 102 -6.17 14.43 -2.72
CA HIS A 102 -6.76 13.45 -3.62
C HIS A 102 -7.92 14.00 -4.43
N ASP A 103 -8.09 13.46 -5.62
CA ASP A 103 -9.32 13.56 -6.39
C ASP A 103 -10.34 12.52 -5.90
N GLN A 104 -11.63 12.72 -6.22
CA GLN A 104 -12.64 11.69 -6.05
C GLN A 104 -12.53 10.70 -7.20
N ILE A 105 -12.22 9.43 -6.90
CA ILE A 105 -11.96 8.38 -7.88
C ILE A 105 -12.67 7.11 -7.44
N ASP A 106 -13.72 6.74 -8.13
CA ASP A 106 -14.42 5.48 -7.89
C ASP A 106 -13.67 4.32 -8.55
N LEU A 107 -13.26 3.36 -7.75
CA LEU A 107 -12.45 2.23 -8.15
C LEU A 107 -12.94 0.97 -7.44
N ALA A 108 -12.92 -0.18 -8.11
CA ALA A 108 -13.30 -1.45 -7.52
C ALA A 108 -12.58 -1.66 -6.17
N ALA A 109 -13.31 -2.08 -5.15
CA ALA A 109 -12.83 -2.20 -3.76
C ALA A 109 -11.53 -3.00 -3.65
N GLU A 110 -11.41 -4.06 -4.44
CA GLU A 110 -10.21 -4.88 -4.53
C GLU A 110 -8.99 -4.11 -5.07
N ARG A 111 -9.19 -3.24 -6.05
CA ARG A 111 -8.12 -2.39 -6.59
C ARG A 111 -7.73 -1.30 -5.59
N CYS A 112 -8.71 -0.69 -4.90
CA CYS A 112 -8.45 0.23 -3.79
C CYS A 112 -7.58 -0.44 -2.72
N TRP A 113 -7.91 -1.68 -2.34
CA TRP A 113 -7.15 -2.45 -1.36
C TRP A 113 -5.69 -2.68 -1.80
N ARG A 114 -5.44 -3.03 -3.06
CA ARG A 114 -4.07 -3.16 -3.60
C ARG A 114 -3.30 -1.85 -3.54
N VAL A 115 -3.93 -0.72 -3.88
CA VAL A 115 -3.32 0.60 -3.73
C VAL A 115 -3.01 0.87 -2.26
N GLY A 116 -3.92 0.52 -1.35
CA GLY A 116 -3.70 0.64 0.10
C GLY A 116 -2.48 -0.15 0.59
N LEU A 117 -2.30 -1.40 0.13
CA LEU A 117 -1.11 -2.20 0.47
C LEU A 117 0.19 -1.55 -0.03
N ILE A 118 0.17 -0.96 -1.23
CA ILE A 118 1.31 -0.18 -1.75
C ILE A 118 1.58 1.01 -0.85
N PHE A 119 0.57 1.79 -0.50
CA PHE A 119 0.71 2.97 0.38
C PHE A 119 1.31 2.61 1.74
N VAL A 120 0.85 1.52 2.36
CA VAL A 120 1.40 1.07 3.65
C VAL A 120 2.88 0.73 3.54
N GLU A 121 3.26 0.04 2.49
CA GLU A 121 4.66 -0.34 2.29
C GLU A 121 5.54 0.90 2.04
N LEU A 122 5.04 1.87 1.24
CA LEU A 122 5.73 3.13 1.00
C LEU A 122 5.89 3.94 2.29
N MET A 123 4.80 4.15 3.05
CA MET A 123 4.84 4.89 4.32
C MET A 123 5.71 4.21 5.37
N THR A 124 5.68 2.88 5.43
CA THR A 124 6.53 2.11 6.34
C THR A 124 8.02 2.27 5.97
N ASN A 125 8.32 2.33 4.67
CA ASN A 125 9.68 2.55 4.18
C ASN A 125 10.16 3.97 4.54
N SER A 126 9.37 5.00 4.28
CA SER A 126 9.67 6.39 4.68
C SER A 126 9.89 6.49 6.19
N PHE A 127 9.03 5.85 6.99
CA PHE A 127 9.17 5.83 8.44
C PHE A 127 10.46 5.14 8.91
N ARG A 128 10.81 4.01 8.34
CA ARG A 128 11.98 3.22 8.78
C ARG A 128 13.30 3.81 8.30
N HIS A 129 13.31 4.43 7.14
CA HIS A 129 14.54 4.79 6.44
C HIS A 129 14.72 6.30 6.27
N GLY A 130 13.64 7.06 6.17
CA GLY A 130 13.66 8.51 5.97
C GLY A 130 14.01 9.26 7.26
N PHE A 131 13.30 8.99 8.35
CA PHE A 131 13.34 9.81 9.55
C PHE A 131 14.23 9.21 10.64
N LYS A 132 15.54 9.30 10.49
CA LYS A 132 16.52 8.81 11.46
C LYS A 132 16.62 9.74 12.69
N GLY A 133 15.61 9.68 13.58
CA GLY A 133 15.66 10.36 14.88
C GLY A 133 15.20 11.82 14.86
N GLY A 134 14.62 12.31 13.79
CA GLY A 134 14.02 13.64 13.67
C GLY A 134 12.59 13.58 13.10
N GLY A 135 11.87 14.69 13.21
CA GLY A 135 10.61 14.88 12.51
C GLY A 135 10.83 15.07 11.01
N GLY A 136 9.75 15.15 10.26
CA GLY A 136 9.77 15.38 8.82
C GLY A 136 8.37 15.42 8.24
N THR A 137 8.26 15.32 6.92
CA THR A 137 6.98 15.39 6.22
C THR A 137 6.85 14.26 5.21
N ILE A 138 5.69 13.61 5.20
CA ILE A 138 5.27 12.71 4.13
C ILE A 138 4.12 13.39 3.41
N VAL A 139 4.25 13.54 2.10
CA VAL A 139 3.21 14.06 1.22
C VAL A 139 2.73 12.94 0.33
N ALA A 140 1.44 12.65 0.38
CA ALA A 140 0.78 11.71 -0.50
C ALA A 140 -0.20 12.46 -1.42
N GLU A 141 -0.26 12.06 -2.67
CA GLU A 141 -1.13 12.66 -3.67
C GLU A 141 -1.75 11.58 -4.56
N VAL A 142 -3.04 11.75 -4.90
CA VAL A 142 -3.78 10.87 -5.79
C VAL A 142 -4.56 11.70 -6.79
N ARG A 143 -4.28 11.52 -8.08
CA ARG A 143 -4.89 12.26 -9.17
C ARG A 143 -5.41 11.37 -10.27
N LEU A 144 -6.45 11.82 -10.94
CA LEU A 144 -6.97 11.20 -12.16
C LEU A 144 -6.59 12.09 -13.36
N ILE A 145 -5.69 11.61 -14.20
CA ILE A 145 -5.17 12.37 -15.34
C ILE A 145 -5.30 11.53 -16.60
N GLY A 146 -6.08 11.99 -17.57
CA GLY A 146 -6.20 11.31 -18.87
C GLY A 146 -6.75 9.88 -18.81
N GLY A 147 -7.50 9.51 -17.76
CA GLY A 147 -8.02 8.15 -17.57
C GLY A 147 -7.04 7.21 -16.84
N GLU A 148 -5.92 7.73 -16.36
CA GLU A 148 -4.96 7.03 -15.50
C GLU A 148 -5.00 7.60 -14.08
N VAL A 149 -4.91 6.70 -13.09
CA VAL A 149 -4.76 7.05 -11.69
C VAL A 149 -3.27 7.18 -11.39
N HIS A 150 -2.88 8.35 -10.91
CA HIS A 150 -1.52 8.65 -10.49
C HIS A 150 -1.50 8.81 -8.97
N CYS A 151 -0.68 7.99 -8.31
CA CYS A 151 -0.48 8.06 -6.87
C CYS A 151 0.99 8.35 -6.59
N GLN A 152 1.27 9.33 -5.75
CA GLN A 152 2.61 9.70 -5.36
C GLN A 152 2.73 9.70 -3.83
N VAL A 153 3.85 9.20 -3.31
CA VAL A 153 4.24 9.33 -1.91
C VAL A 153 5.67 9.87 -1.89
N ALA A 154 5.85 11.02 -1.28
CA ALA A 154 7.15 11.67 -1.13
C ALA A 154 7.45 11.91 0.35
N ASP A 155 8.69 11.68 0.77
CA ASP A 155 9.18 12.05 2.09
C ASP A 155 10.39 13.01 1.97
N ASP A 156 10.58 13.85 2.98
CA ASP A 156 11.71 14.76 3.11
C ASP A 156 12.82 14.20 4.03
N GLY A 157 12.78 12.90 4.29
CA GLY A 157 13.81 12.19 5.04
C GLY A 157 15.07 12.02 4.21
N GLY A 158 16.25 12.16 4.80
CA GLY A 158 17.52 12.01 4.07
C GLY A 158 17.59 10.64 3.37
N SER A 159 17.72 10.63 2.05
CA SER A 159 17.75 9.41 1.26
C SER A 159 19.02 8.61 1.55
N LEU A 160 18.87 7.32 1.74
CA LEU A 160 19.97 6.39 1.65
C LEU A 160 20.20 6.01 0.18
N PRO A 161 21.46 5.82 -0.24
CA PRO A 161 21.74 5.35 -1.58
C PRO A 161 20.97 4.05 -1.83
N ASN A 162 20.28 4.02 -2.96
CA ASN A 162 19.46 2.96 -3.53
C ASN A 162 19.62 1.59 -2.84
N PRO A 163 18.75 1.21 -1.90
CA PRO A 163 18.81 -0.13 -1.38
C PRO A 163 18.47 -1.09 -2.53
N SER A 164 19.35 -2.00 -2.82
CA SER A 164 19.09 -3.16 -3.67
C SER A 164 17.69 -3.70 -3.39
N ALA A 165 16.97 -4.12 -4.42
CA ALA A 165 15.56 -4.52 -4.42
C ALA A 165 15.14 -5.24 -3.13
N SER A 166 14.63 -4.48 -2.17
CA SER A 166 14.14 -5.02 -0.90
C SER A 166 12.90 -5.88 -1.16
N ARG A 167 12.55 -6.77 -0.23
CA ARG A 167 11.32 -7.58 -0.32
C ARG A 167 10.10 -6.69 -0.52
N GLY A 168 10.03 -5.54 0.16
CA GLY A 168 8.95 -4.57 0.05
C GLY A 168 8.82 -4.00 -1.36
N ARG A 169 9.94 -3.61 -1.97
CA ARG A 169 9.92 -3.09 -3.34
C ARG A 169 9.38 -4.11 -4.34
N ARG A 170 9.76 -5.39 -4.22
CA ARG A 170 9.21 -6.46 -5.07
C ARG A 170 7.70 -6.66 -4.88
N VAL A 171 7.21 -6.49 -3.65
CA VAL A 171 5.76 -6.55 -3.36
C VAL A 171 5.05 -5.38 -4.04
N ILE A 172 5.55 -4.16 -3.92
CA ILE A 172 5.00 -2.96 -4.57
C ILE A 172 4.96 -3.14 -6.10
N GLU A 173 6.06 -3.56 -6.71
CA GLU A 173 6.14 -3.80 -8.15
C GLU A 173 5.19 -4.92 -8.63
N GLY A 174 4.98 -5.94 -7.80
CA GLY A 174 3.99 -7.00 -8.06
C GLY A 174 2.57 -6.47 -8.05
N LEU A 175 2.21 -5.73 -7.01
CA LEU A 175 0.87 -5.12 -6.88
C LEU A 175 0.59 -4.08 -7.97
N ALA A 176 1.59 -3.27 -8.35
CA ALA A 176 1.47 -2.32 -9.46
C ALA A 176 1.15 -3.03 -10.78
N ARG A 177 1.85 -4.11 -11.09
CA ARG A 177 1.56 -4.95 -12.28
C ARG A 177 0.16 -5.57 -12.24
N ASP A 178 -0.30 -5.98 -11.06
CA ASP A 178 -1.66 -6.52 -10.89
C ASP A 178 -2.74 -5.45 -11.10
N LEU A 179 -2.41 -4.17 -10.89
CA LEU A 179 -3.26 -3.01 -11.25
C LEU A 179 -3.20 -2.66 -12.74
N GLY A 180 -2.33 -3.30 -13.52
CA GLY A 180 -2.04 -2.96 -14.91
C GLY A 180 -1.17 -1.72 -15.05
N GLY A 181 -0.43 -1.38 -14.03
CA GLY A 181 0.37 -0.17 -13.92
C GLY A 181 1.85 -0.44 -13.63
N GLU A 182 2.54 0.62 -13.32
CA GLU A 182 3.97 0.61 -13.00
C GLU A 182 4.28 1.53 -11.83
N VAL A 183 5.43 1.33 -11.19
CA VAL A 183 5.93 2.18 -10.12
C VAL A 183 7.34 2.66 -10.49
N SER A 184 7.59 3.94 -10.27
CA SER A 184 8.89 4.57 -10.40
C SER A 184 9.35 5.13 -9.06
N TRP A 185 10.67 5.31 -8.93
CA TRP A 185 11.31 5.78 -7.72
C TRP A 185 12.32 6.86 -8.08
N ASP A 186 12.27 7.96 -7.37
CA ASP A 186 13.27 9.01 -7.41
C ASP A 186 13.90 9.16 -6.01
N PHE A 187 15.23 9.16 -5.98
CA PHE A 187 16.02 9.26 -4.76
C PHE A 187 16.93 10.49 -4.87
N ASP A 188 16.67 11.45 -4.05
CA ASP A 188 17.57 12.62 -3.96
C ASP A 188 18.09 12.82 -2.54
N THR A 189 18.95 13.82 -2.33
CA THR A 189 19.52 14.13 -1.02
C THR A 189 18.49 14.65 -0.02
N ARG A 190 17.29 15.02 -0.47
CA ARG A 190 16.21 15.58 0.34
C ARG A 190 15.17 14.55 0.73
N GLY A 191 15.13 13.41 0.06
CA GLY A 191 14.18 12.36 0.37
C GLY A 191 13.93 11.37 -0.76
N VAL A 192 12.85 10.64 -0.66
CA VAL A 192 12.43 9.64 -1.64
C VAL A 192 11.03 9.98 -2.16
N THR A 193 10.87 9.89 -3.47
CA THR A 193 9.57 9.96 -4.13
C THR A 193 9.28 8.66 -4.83
N ALA A 194 8.15 8.04 -4.52
CA ALA A 194 7.60 6.89 -5.23
C ALA A 194 6.34 7.32 -5.98
N ALA A 195 6.26 7.00 -7.27
CA ALA A 195 5.10 7.30 -8.11
C ALA A 195 4.57 6.00 -8.73
N LEU A 196 3.28 5.72 -8.51
CA LEU A 196 2.52 4.64 -9.09
C LEU A 196 1.57 5.22 -10.13
N SER A 197 1.52 4.65 -11.33
CA SER A 197 0.50 4.96 -12.33
C SER A 197 -0.19 3.68 -12.81
N PHE A 198 -1.50 3.75 -13.03
CA PHE A 198 -2.28 2.62 -13.56
C PHE A 198 -3.58 3.11 -14.21
N PRO A 199 -4.13 2.41 -15.21
CA PRO A 199 -5.37 2.81 -15.87
C PRO A 199 -6.57 2.71 -14.93
N LEU A 200 -7.46 3.71 -14.94
CA LEU A 200 -8.70 3.72 -14.15
C LEU A 200 -9.54 2.46 -14.43
N ARG A 201 -9.67 2.11 -15.71
CA ARG A 201 -10.36 0.89 -16.16
C ARG A 201 -9.32 -0.09 -16.68
N PHE A 202 -9.24 -1.22 -16.04
CA PHE A 202 -8.35 -2.30 -16.42
C PHE A 202 -9.14 -3.61 -16.42
N ASP A 203 -9.60 -4.00 -17.60
CA ASP A 203 -10.09 -5.34 -17.80
C ASP A 203 -8.88 -6.27 -17.82
N ARG A 204 -8.69 -7.04 -16.78
CA ARG A 204 -7.75 -8.15 -16.80
C ARG A 204 -8.30 -9.15 -17.81
N ALA A 205 -7.92 -9.00 -19.08
CA ALA A 205 -8.27 -9.94 -20.12
C ALA A 205 -8.02 -11.36 -19.61
N ALA A 206 -9.00 -12.24 -19.80
CA ALA A 206 -8.83 -13.67 -19.58
C ALA A 206 -7.47 -14.11 -20.14
N PRO A 207 -6.79 -15.10 -19.57
CA PRO A 207 -5.47 -15.53 -20.03
C PRO A 207 -5.52 -15.68 -21.54
N MET A 208 -4.69 -14.92 -22.24
CA MET A 208 -4.65 -14.87 -23.70
C MET A 208 -4.44 -16.30 -24.18
N ASP A 209 -5.42 -16.84 -24.88
CA ASP A 209 -5.36 -18.18 -25.46
C ASP A 209 -4.04 -18.28 -26.26
N PRO A 210 -3.15 -19.21 -25.93
CA PRO A 210 -1.84 -19.32 -26.60
C PRO A 210 -1.97 -19.44 -28.13
N ALA A 211 -3.13 -19.84 -28.64
CA ALA A 211 -3.43 -19.88 -30.07
C ALA A 211 -3.48 -18.48 -30.73
N VAL A 212 -3.85 -17.41 -29.98
CA VAL A 212 -3.90 -16.02 -30.48
C VAL A 212 -2.53 -15.35 -30.45
N ALA A 213 -1.65 -15.77 -29.59
CA ALA A 213 -0.26 -15.26 -29.52
C ALA A 213 0.55 -15.71 -30.76
N THR A 214 0.32 -16.93 -31.23
CA THR A 214 0.99 -17.48 -32.40
C THR A 214 0.55 -16.77 -33.71
N ALA A 215 -0.70 -16.35 -33.80
CA ALA A 215 -1.20 -15.65 -34.97
C ALA A 215 -0.64 -14.21 -35.11
N ARG A 216 -0.39 -13.52 -34.02
CA ARG A 216 0.25 -12.17 -34.02
C ARG A 216 1.75 -12.23 -34.30
N GLY A 217 2.43 -13.29 -33.89
CA GLY A 217 3.86 -13.52 -34.19
C GLY A 217 4.08 -13.76 -35.69
N ALA A 218 3.23 -14.62 -36.30
CA ALA A 218 3.31 -14.94 -37.72
C ALA A 218 3.02 -13.74 -38.64
N SER A 219 2.09 -12.84 -38.24
CA SER A 219 1.78 -11.63 -39.01
C SER A 219 2.90 -10.59 -38.96
N ARG A 220 3.71 -10.55 -37.94
CA ARG A 220 4.88 -9.65 -37.81
C ARG A 220 6.09 -10.14 -38.62
N GLU A 221 6.30 -11.46 -38.69
CA GLU A 221 7.37 -12.06 -39.50
C GLU A 221 7.04 -11.95 -41.02
N ALA A 222 5.76 -12.12 -41.41
CA ALA A 222 5.34 -11.93 -42.76
C ALA A 222 5.49 -10.49 -43.26
N ALA A 223 5.24 -9.49 -42.39
CA ALA A 223 5.42 -8.07 -42.73
C ALA A 223 6.90 -7.68 -42.83
N SER A 224 7.80 -8.32 -42.06
CA SER A 224 9.25 -8.08 -42.13
C SER A 224 9.87 -8.74 -43.39
N ALA A 225 9.36 -9.87 -43.85
CA ALA A 225 9.87 -10.55 -45.02
C ALA A 225 9.43 -9.84 -46.36
N ALA A 226 8.28 -9.17 -46.37
CA ALA A 226 7.80 -8.42 -47.53
C ALA A 226 8.52 -7.09 -47.75
N GLY A 227 9.18 -6.52 -46.73
CA GLY A 227 9.94 -5.28 -46.80
C GLY A 227 11.37 -5.40 -47.35
N LEU A 228 11.89 -6.62 -47.56
CA LEU A 228 13.26 -6.89 -48.04
C LEU A 228 13.35 -7.33 -49.50
N ALA A 229 12.22 -7.42 -50.19
CA ALA A 229 12.18 -7.85 -51.61
C ALA A 229 11.93 -6.69 -52.61
N GLY A 230 12.06 -5.42 -52.18
CA GLY A 230 11.80 -4.24 -52.99
C GLY A 230 12.86 -3.15 -52.85
N ALA A 231 14.16 -3.50 -52.90
CA ALA A 231 15.27 -2.53 -53.10
C ALA A 231 16.29 -3.10 -54.08
#